data_2055a0f33a3d9c4422915aeb227b270a
#
_entry.id   2055a0f33a3d9c4422915aeb227b270a
#
_cell.length_a   1.000
_cell.length_b   1.000
_cell.length_c   1.000
_cell.angle_alpha   90.00
_cell.angle_beta   90.00
_cell.angle_gamma   90.00
#
_symmetry.space_group_name_H-M   'P 1'
#
loop_
_entity.id
_entity.type
_entity.pdbx_description
1 polymer ?
#
loop_
_entity_poly.entity_id
_entity_poly.type
_entity_poly.pdbx_seq_one_letter_code
_entity_poly.pdbx_strand_id
1 'polypeptide(L)'
;MVASAAGALPIKAIDTVSVLSVLREIEAAGVLHTAHQALTTARMIFDFAISIGVLQFNPADRLHKALPRRPKAQHHPALAIDQVGPMLRTLEASGSSPVTKAAIRLALLLGLRDTSLRTLTWGDVDLAGAQLTVRAANMKGRREFSTPLPKQAIAVLKELHALTFRGPDSYLFPGSGKNARVSPSTLGDALKRTGHTVTTHGMRSLLNTYLAECGFRLEAREAQLAHVHGDQTDQAYMRSNFWPHRVEMMQHWGDVVTALEAGKPVPRVEVDKVRRIRAA
;
A
#
# COMPACT_ATOMS: atom_id res chain seq x y z
N MET A 1 3.24 9.49 -24.71
CA MET A 1 2.46 10.66 -24.23
C MET A 1 1.46 11.00 -25.33
N VAL A 2 0.23 10.49 -25.23
CA VAL A 2 -0.83 10.79 -26.21
C VAL A 2 -1.39 12.16 -25.80
N ALA A 3 -0.80 13.24 -26.32
CA ALA A 3 -1.43 14.55 -26.30
C ALA A 3 -2.53 14.52 -27.37
N SER A 4 -3.71 14.06 -27.02
CA SER A 4 -4.83 14.01 -27.94
C SER A 4 -5.22 15.45 -28.30
N ALA A 5 -5.54 15.66 -29.58
CA ALA A 5 -6.08 16.93 -30.08
C ALA A 5 -7.30 17.44 -29.28
N ALA A 6 -8.02 16.53 -28.60
CA ALA A 6 -9.13 16.84 -27.73
C ALA A 6 -8.74 17.68 -26.49
N GLY A 7 -7.50 17.57 -25.99
CA GLY A 7 -7.06 18.30 -24.79
C GLY A 7 -6.91 19.82 -24.98
N ALA A 8 -6.88 20.30 -26.22
CA ALA A 8 -6.77 21.73 -26.54
C ALA A 8 -8.14 22.34 -26.89
N LEU A 9 -9.21 21.56 -27.01
CA LEU A 9 -10.53 22.04 -27.38
C LEU A 9 -11.29 22.62 -26.18
N PRO A 10 -12.09 23.69 -26.41
CA PRO A 10 -13.06 24.10 -25.40
C PRO A 10 -14.04 22.96 -25.08
N ILE A 11 -14.42 22.80 -23.81
CA ILE A 11 -15.27 21.69 -23.36
C ILE A 11 -16.58 21.56 -24.13
N LYS A 12 -17.14 22.69 -24.61
CA LYS A 12 -18.37 22.74 -25.46
C LYS A 12 -18.17 22.15 -26.84
N ALA A 13 -16.93 22.08 -27.34
CA ALA A 13 -16.60 21.58 -28.67
C ALA A 13 -16.24 20.07 -28.64
N ILE A 14 -16.16 19.45 -27.45
CA ILE A 14 -15.85 18.03 -27.30
C ILE A 14 -17.16 17.24 -27.46
N ASP A 15 -17.25 16.45 -28.49
CA ASP A 15 -18.39 15.57 -28.77
C ASP A 15 -18.07 14.10 -28.39
N THR A 16 -19.08 13.24 -28.50
CA THR A 16 -18.95 11.80 -28.19
C THR A 16 -17.90 11.11 -29.07
N VAL A 17 -17.76 11.55 -30.35
CA VAL A 17 -16.82 10.95 -31.29
C VAL A 17 -15.39 11.27 -30.86
N SER A 18 -15.12 12.49 -30.47
CA SER A 18 -13.81 12.94 -29.96
C SER A 18 -13.40 12.16 -28.72
N VAL A 19 -14.32 11.98 -27.74
CA VAL A 19 -14.04 11.18 -26.55
C VAL A 19 -13.78 9.73 -26.92
N LEU A 20 -14.59 9.14 -27.80
CA LEU A 20 -14.43 7.75 -28.23
C LEU A 20 -13.10 7.53 -28.96
N SER A 21 -12.65 8.46 -29.80
CA SER A 21 -11.37 8.39 -30.51
C SER A 21 -10.20 8.28 -29.52
N VAL A 22 -10.17 9.13 -28.51
CA VAL A 22 -9.13 9.07 -27.44
C VAL A 22 -9.14 7.73 -26.70
N LEU A 23 -10.34 7.22 -26.39
CA LEU A 23 -10.46 5.93 -25.70
C LEU A 23 -9.96 4.77 -26.58
N ARG A 24 -10.22 4.82 -27.88
CA ARG A 24 -9.71 3.84 -28.85
C ARG A 24 -8.20 3.89 -29.04
N GLU A 25 -7.59 5.06 -29.02
CA GLU A 25 -6.14 5.21 -29.02
C GLU A 25 -5.49 4.55 -27.78
N ILE A 26 -6.07 4.78 -26.59
CA ILE A 26 -5.60 4.15 -25.36
C ILE A 26 -5.80 2.63 -25.39
N GLU A 27 -6.93 2.17 -25.93
CA GLU A 27 -7.22 0.74 -26.12
C GLU A 27 -6.23 0.09 -27.08
N ALA A 28 -5.95 0.72 -28.22
CA ALA A 28 -5.00 0.23 -29.22
C ALA A 28 -3.56 0.13 -28.66
N ALA A 29 -3.22 0.96 -27.67
CA ALA A 29 -1.96 0.84 -26.94
C ALA A 29 -1.94 -0.35 -25.95
N GLY A 30 -2.99 -1.18 -25.87
CA GLY A 30 -3.07 -2.37 -25.02
C GLY A 30 -3.36 -2.08 -23.55
N VAL A 31 -3.63 -0.83 -23.15
CA VAL A 31 -3.84 -0.42 -21.76
C VAL A 31 -5.31 -0.20 -21.43
N LEU A 32 -6.14 -1.23 -21.67
CA LEU A 32 -7.59 -1.18 -21.52
C LEU A 32 -8.07 -0.68 -20.15
N HIS A 33 -7.35 -1.01 -19.07
CA HIS A 33 -7.67 -0.49 -17.73
C HIS A 33 -7.60 1.05 -17.70
N THR A 34 -6.57 1.61 -18.33
CA THR A 34 -6.40 3.08 -18.45
C THR A 34 -7.51 3.70 -19.29
N ALA A 35 -7.96 3.05 -20.37
CA ALA A 35 -9.10 3.52 -21.16
C ALA A 35 -10.38 3.63 -20.31
N HIS A 36 -10.67 2.64 -19.49
CA HIS A 36 -11.80 2.68 -18.57
C HIS A 36 -11.67 3.74 -17.47
N GLN A 37 -10.46 3.99 -16.96
CA GLN A 37 -10.22 5.06 -16.01
C GLN A 37 -10.39 6.43 -16.65
N ALA A 38 -9.84 6.62 -17.86
CA ALA A 38 -10.02 7.84 -18.64
C ALA A 38 -11.49 8.13 -18.90
N LEU A 39 -12.28 7.12 -19.31
CA LEU A 39 -13.72 7.27 -19.47
C LEU A 39 -14.41 7.69 -18.16
N THR A 40 -14.06 7.07 -17.03
CA THR A 40 -14.65 7.44 -15.73
C THR A 40 -14.34 8.90 -15.38
N THR A 41 -13.09 9.33 -15.58
CA THR A 41 -12.66 10.72 -15.33
C THR A 41 -13.37 11.68 -16.27
N ALA A 42 -13.45 11.37 -17.57
CA ALA A 42 -14.16 12.18 -18.54
C ALA A 42 -15.64 12.37 -18.18
N ARG A 43 -16.33 11.28 -17.77
CA ARG A 43 -17.72 11.36 -17.31
C ARG A 43 -17.87 12.31 -16.13
N MET A 44 -17.02 12.21 -15.14
CA MET A 44 -17.05 13.10 -13.95
C MET A 44 -16.85 14.57 -14.34
N ILE A 45 -15.93 14.86 -15.27
CA ILE A 45 -15.68 16.23 -15.73
C ILE A 45 -16.91 16.78 -16.47
N PHE A 46 -17.51 16.01 -17.37
CA PHE A 46 -18.69 16.45 -18.13
C PHE A 46 -19.94 16.55 -17.23
N ASP A 47 -20.13 15.64 -16.27
CA ASP A 47 -21.21 15.73 -15.28
C ASP A 47 -21.07 16.99 -14.42
N PHE A 48 -19.84 17.34 -14.03
CA PHE A 48 -19.58 18.61 -13.35
C PHE A 48 -19.92 19.81 -14.25
N ALA A 49 -19.52 19.78 -15.53
CA ALA A 49 -19.84 20.86 -16.47
C ALA A 49 -21.36 21.03 -16.67
N ILE A 50 -22.13 19.95 -16.61
CA ILE A 50 -23.60 20.00 -16.61
C ILE A 50 -24.11 20.67 -15.33
N SER A 51 -23.59 20.26 -14.17
CA SER A 51 -24.06 20.78 -12.87
C SER A 51 -23.87 22.29 -12.70
N ILE A 52 -22.88 22.88 -13.40
CA ILE A 52 -22.64 24.33 -13.41
C ILE A 52 -23.24 25.04 -14.66
N GLY A 53 -24.08 24.36 -15.44
CA GLY A 53 -24.80 24.93 -16.59
C GLY A 53 -23.95 25.19 -17.84
N VAL A 54 -22.73 24.66 -17.94
CA VAL A 54 -21.83 24.80 -19.09
C VAL A 54 -22.24 23.89 -20.24
N LEU A 55 -22.71 22.67 -19.93
CA LEU A 55 -23.19 21.68 -20.89
C LEU A 55 -24.63 21.27 -20.58
N GLN A 56 -25.32 20.73 -21.59
CA GLN A 56 -26.68 20.20 -21.47
C GLN A 56 -26.67 18.66 -21.38
N PHE A 57 -25.68 18.00 -21.94
CA PHE A 57 -25.53 16.53 -21.93
C PHE A 57 -24.07 16.13 -21.78
N ASN A 58 -23.86 14.87 -21.35
CA ASN A 58 -22.53 14.32 -21.17
C ASN A 58 -22.10 13.53 -22.40
N PRO A 59 -21.11 14.01 -23.20
CA PRO A 59 -20.66 13.31 -24.39
C PRO A 59 -19.94 11.96 -24.08
N ALA A 60 -19.55 11.70 -22.84
CA ALA A 60 -18.96 10.44 -22.42
C ALA A 60 -20.00 9.44 -21.87
N ASP A 61 -21.31 9.82 -21.86
CA ASP A 61 -22.34 8.89 -21.39
C ASP A 61 -22.41 7.64 -22.28
N ARG A 62 -22.68 6.48 -21.64
CA ARG A 62 -22.84 5.18 -22.31
C ARG A 62 -21.64 4.66 -23.10
N LEU A 63 -20.51 5.39 -23.21
CA LEU A 63 -19.30 4.93 -23.92
C LEU A 63 -18.65 3.69 -23.29
N HIS A 64 -19.01 3.34 -22.03
CA HIS A 64 -18.62 2.07 -21.42
C HIS A 64 -19.10 0.85 -22.23
N LYS A 65 -20.17 0.98 -23.04
CA LYS A 65 -20.68 -0.07 -23.94
C LYS A 65 -19.83 -0.22 -25.21
N ALA A 66 -19.08 0.81 -25.57
CA ALA A 66 -18.20 0.80 -26.74
C ALA A 66 -16.81 0.24 -26.42
N LEU A 67 -16.43 0.15 -25.15
CA LEU A 67 -15.16 -0.47 -24.74
C LEU A 67 -15.35 -1.96 -24.46
N PRO A 68 -14.34 -2.81 -24.75
CA PRO A 68 -14.32 -4.19 -24.31
C PRO A 68 -14.48 -4.29 -22.81
N ARG A 69 -15.00 -5.42 -22.33
CA ARG A 69 -15.11 -5.66 -20.88
C ARG A 69 -13.74 -5.55 -20.21
N ARG A 70 -13.73 -4.91 -19.03
CA ARG A 70 -12.50 -4.89 -18.20
C ARG A 70 -12.01 -6.32 -17.98
N PRO A 71 -10.72 -6.59 -18.19
CA PRO A 71 -10.15 -7.83 -17.70
C PRO A 71 -10.43 -7.98 -16.21
N LYS A 72 -10.64 -9.21 -15.76
CA LYS A 72 -10.73 -9.45 -14.31
C LYS A 72 -9.48 -8.87 -13.65
N ALA A 73 -9.68 -8.15 -12.56
CA ALA A 73 -8.56 -7.60 -11.80
C ALA A 73 -7.61 -8.76 -11.43
N GLN A 74 -6.39 -8.71 -11.94
CA GLN A 74 -5.34 -9.58 -11.44
C GLN A 74 -4.92 -9.03 -10.07
N HIS A 75 -4.97 -9.88 -9.06
CA HIS A 75 -4.44 -9.54 -7.74
C HIS A 75 -2.95 -9.21 -7.89
N HIS A 76 -2.47 -8.22 -7.12
CA HIS A 76 -1.05 -7.96 -7.07
C HIS A 76 -0.32 -9.26 -6.69
N PRO A 77 0.78 -9.60 -7.36
CA PRO A 77 1.52 -10.79 -7.02
C PRO A 77 1.90 -10.77 -5.54
N ALA A 78 1.38 -11.73 -4.79
CA ALA A 78 1.76 -11.97 -3.41
C ALA A 78 2.81 -13.08 -3.40
N LEU A 79 3.85 -12.90 -2.61
CA LEU A 79 4.88 -13.91 -2.41
C LEU A 79 4.28 -15.10 -1.63
N ALA A 80 4.65 -16.32 -1.97
CA ALA A 80 4.36 -17.47 -1.12
C ALA A 80 5.20 -17.37 0.17
N ILE A 81 4.67 -17.89 1.28
CA ILE A 81 5.31 -17.73 2.60
C ILE A 81 6.73 -18.31 2.66
N ASP A 82 6.96 -19.43 2.01
CA ASP A 82 8.27 -20.10 1.90
C ASP A 82 9.29 -19.32 1.07
N GLN A 83 8.84 -18.40 0.22
CA GLN A 83 9.70 -17.56 -0.61
C GLN A 83 10.16 -16.28 0.13
N VAL A 84 9.62 -15.98 1.30
CA VAL A 84 10.00 -14.78 2.09
C VAL A 84 11.47 -14.83 2.49
N GLY A 85 11.94 -15.95 3.03
CA GLY A 85 13.33 -16.12 3.41
C GLY A 85 14.31 -15.99 2.25
N PRO A 86 14.14 -16.75 1.15
CA PRO A 86 14.94 -16.58 -0.07
C PRO A 86 14.96 -15.14 -0.59
N MET A 87 13.81 -14.48 -0.66
CA MET A 87 13.70 -13.10 -1.10
C MET A 87 14.51 -12.13 -0.22
N LEU A 88 14.42 -12.27 1.12
CA LEU A 88 15.16 -11.42 2.05
C LEU A 88 16.67 -11.64 1.94
N ARG A 89 17.12 -12.89 1.82
CA ARG A 89 18.56 -13.19 1.63
C ARG A 89 19.09 -12.62 0.30
N THR A 90 18.32 -12.74 -0.79
CA THR A 90 18.70 -12.14 -2.07
C THR A 90 18.70 -10.62 -2.01
N LEU A 91 17.74 -10.01 -1.31
CA LEU A 91 17.71 -8.56 -1.06
C LEU A 91 18.97 -8.13 -0.30
N GLU A 92 19.36 -8.88 0.73
CA GLU A 92 20.55 -8.57 1.54
C GLU A 92 21.82 -8.63 0.71
N ALA A 93 21.97 -9.67 -0.12
CA ALA A 93 23.10 -9.83 -1.03
C ALA A 93 23.10 -8.84 -2.20
N SER A 94 21.99 -8.14 -2.45
CA SER A 94 21.87 -7.20 -3.57
C SER A 94 22.68 -5.93 -3.35
N GLY A 95 23.04 -5.23 -4.44
CA GLY A 95 23.64 -3.89 -4.42
C GLY A 95 22.67 -2.75 -4.02
N SER A 96 21.50 -3.07 -3.46
CA SER A 96 20.57 -2.05 -2.97
C SER A 96 21.14 -1.31 -1.76
N SER A 97 20.87 -0.01 -1.66
CA SER A 97 21.34 0.78 -0.52
C SER A 97 20.76 0.26 0.82
N PRO A 98 21.46 0.44 1.95
CA PRO A 98 20.94 0.06 3.28
C PRO A 98 19.56 0.68 3.56
N VAL A 99 19.33 1.92 3.13
CA VAL A 99 18.04 2.62 3.27
C VAL A 99 16.93 1.90 2.49
N THR A 100 17.22 1.46 1.26
CA THR A 100 16.25 0.72 0.44
C THR A 100 15.93 -0.66 1.03
N LYS A 101 16.96 -1.38 1.52
CA LYS A 101 16.79 -2.66 2.21
C LYS A 101 15.93 -2.50 3.46
N ALA A 102 16.20 -1.51 4.28
CA ALA A 102 15.42 -1.19 5.47
C ALA A 102 13.96 -0.86 5.13
N ALA A 103 13.71 -0.08 4.08
CA ALA A 103 12.36 0.25 3.64
C ALA A 103 11.56 -0.99 3.23
N ILE A 104 12.18 -1.92 2.49
CA ILE A 104 11.53 -3.17 2.07
C ILE A 104 11.28 -4.08 3.28
N ARG A 105 12.24 -4.21 4.21
CA ARG A 105 12.06 -4.98 5.45
C ARG A 105 10.92 -4.42 6.30
N LEU A 106 10.83 -3.11 6.45
CA LEU A 106 9.75 -2.47 7.20
C LEU A 106 8.40 -2.56 6.47
N ALA A 107 8.38 -2.53 5.12
CA ALA A 107 7.17 -2.80 4.35
C ALA A 107 6.60 -4.20 4.64
N LEU A 108 7.48 -5.21 4.69
CA LEU A 108 7.11 -6.60 5.00
C LEU A 108 6.65 -6.74 6.47
N LEU A 109 7.42 -6.18 7.41
CA LEU A 109 7.17 -6.33 8.84
C LEU A 109 5.90 -5.61 9.31
N LEU A 110 5.58 -4.43 8.74
CA LEU A 110 4.50 -3.57 9.24
C LEU A 110 3.24 -3.60 8.38
N GLY A 111 3.33 -4.06 7.13
CA GLY A 111 2.21 -4.09 6.20
C GLY A 111 1.65 -2.71 5.85
N LEU A 112 2.44 -1.64 5.98
CA LEU A 112 2.02 -0.28 5.61
C LEU A 112 1.84 -0.13 4.11
N ARG A 113 0.95 0.78 3.70
CA ARG A 113 0.87 1.17 2.29
C ARG A 113 2.15 1.86 1.85
N ASP A 114 2.58 1.62 0.62
CA ASP A 114 3.81 2.20 0.05
C ASP A 114 3.93 3.70 0.28
N THR A 115 2.88 4.45 -0.03
CA THR A 115 2.86 5.90 0.18
C THR A 115 3.05 6.26 1.65
N SER A 116 2.35 5.60 2.56
CA SER A 116 2.45 5.85 4.00
C SER A 116 3.86 5.54 4.52
N LEU A 117 4.44 4.40 4.11
CA LEU A 117 5.79 4.01 4.49
C LEU A 117 6.83 5.06 4.07
N ARG A 118 6.80 5.48 2.81
CA ARG A 118 7.80 6.39 2.23
C ARG A 118 7.70 7.84 2.75
N THR A 119 6.57 8.21 3.35
CA THR A 119 6.35 9.55 3.92
C THR A 119 6.71 9.65 5.41
N LEU A 120 7.13 8.56 6.03
CA LEU A 120 7.52 8.56 7.44
C LEU A 120 8.72 9.44 7.71
N THR A 121 8.64 10.18 8.81
CA THR A 121 9.74 10.95 9.39
C THR A 121 10.14 10.37 10.74
N TRP A 122 11.30 10.75 11.26
CA TRP A 122 11.75 10.26 12.56
C TRP A 122 10.86 10.72 13.71
N GLY A 123 10.14 11.84 13.57
CA GLY A 123 9.13 12.27 14.54
C GLY A 123 7.88 11.38 14.58
N ASP A 124 7.73 10.47 13.62
CA ASP A 124 6.61 9.50 13.57
C ASP A 124 6.95 8.20 14.34
N VAL A 125 8.18 8.04 14.87
CA VAL A 125 8.68 6.81 15.49
C VAL A 125 8.93 7.01 16.97
N ASP A 126 8.23 6.26 17.79
CA ASP A 126 8.49 6.12 19.23
C ASP A 126 9.13 4.75 19.50
N LEU A 127 10.48 4.72 19.55
CA LEU A 127 11.22 3.49 19.83
C LEU A 127 11.05 3.01 21.27
N ALA A 128 10.82 3.91 22.24
CA ALA A 128 10.63 3.56 23.64
C ALA A 128 9.24 2.96 23.88
N GLY A 129 8.21 3.55 23.29
CA GLY A 129 6.85 3.04 23.32
C GLY A 129 6.59 1.89 22.33
N ALA A 130 7.60 1.48 21.52
CA ALA A 130 7.47 0.47 20.49
C ALA A 130 6.30 0.74 19.53
N GLN A 131 6.16 1.98 19.08
CA GLN A 131 5.05 2.46 18.28
C GLN A 131 5.54 3.32 17.11
N LEU A 132 4.82 3.25 16.00
CA LEU A 132 4.97 4.14 14.85
C LEU A 132 3.61 4.73 14.50
N THR A 133 3.56 6.06 14.27
CA THR A 133 2.34 6.78 13.96
C THR A 133 2.42 7.41 12.58
N VAL A 134 1.50 7.04 11.69
CA VAL A 134 1.36 7.65 10.36
C VAL A 134 0.38 8.82 10.45
N ARG A 135 0.85 10.01 10.16
CA ARG A 135 0.04 11.25 10.21
C ARG A 135 -1.15 11.17 9.24
N ALA A 136 -2.26 11.78 9.62
CA ALA A 136 -3.50 11.79 8.81
C ALA A 136 -3.28 12.27 7.36
N ALA A 137 -2.42 13.24 7.13
CA ALA A 137 -2.08 13.75 5.80
C ALA A 137 -1.46 12.69 4.88
N ASN A 138 -0.78 11.68 5.46
CA ASN A 138 -0.11 10.59 4.76
C ASN A 138 -0.95 9.32 4.64
N MET A 139 -2.22 9.38 5.09
CA MET A 139 -3.16 8.27 5.05
C MET A 139 -4.23 8.48 4.00
N LYS A 140 -4.57 7.42 3.24
CA LYS A 140 -5.64 7.46 2.23
C LYS A 140 -6.99 7.88 2.82
N GLY A 141 -7.27 7.49 4.08
CA GLY A 141 -8.51 7.83 4.79
C GLY A 141 -8.44 9.12 5.60
N ARG A 142 -7.33 9.90 5.51
CA ARG A 142 -7.10 11.15 6.25
C ARG A 142 -7.35 11.03 7.77
N ARG A 143 -7.11 9.84 8.34
CA ARG A 143 -7.13 9.60 9.79
C ARG A 143 -5.74 9.13 10.21
N GLU A 144 -5.28 9.60 11.35
CA GLU A 144 -4.04 9.15 11.96
C GLU A 144 -4.11 7.65 12.23
N PHE A 145 -2.98 6.98 12.04
CA PHE A 145 -2.88 5.55 12.22
C PHE A 145 -1.61 5.19 12.96
N SER A 146 -1.76 4.52 14.11
CA SER A 146 -0.63 3.98 14.86
C SER A 146 -0.52 2.47 14.69
N THR A 147 0.72 1.98 14.64
CA THR A 147 1.04 0.55 14.55
C THR A 147 2.07 0.15 15.60
N PRO A 148 1.92 -1.00 16.27
CA PRO A 148 2.94 -1.52 17.17
C PRO A 148 4.15 -1.99 16.34
N LEU A 149 5.33 -1.81 16.91
CA LEU A 149 6.60 -2.22 16.33
C LEU A 149 7.05 -3.56 16.94
N PRO A 150 7.12 -4.65 16.17
CA PRO A 150 7.78 -5.86 16.61
C PRO A 150 9.29 -5.60 16.84
N LYS A 151 9.93 -6.41 17.65
CA LYS A 151 11.38 -6.29 17.98
C LYS A 151 12.26 -6.20 16.73
N GLN A 152 11.90 -6.91 15.69
CA GLN A 152 12.60 -6.92 14.40
C GLN A 152 12.51 -5.56 13.68
N ALA A 153 11.34 -4.91 13.71
CA ALA A 153 11.19 -3.57 13.13
C ALA A 153 11.99 -2.54 13.94
N ILE A 154 12.00 -2.66 15.26
CA ILE A 154 12.82 -1.80 16.15
C ILE A 154 14.31 -1.96 15.84
N ALA A 155 14.80 -3.18 15.60
CA ALA A 155 16.19 -3.42 15.22
C ALA A 155 16.54 -2.71 13.91
N VAL A 156 15.72 -2.89 12.87
CA VAL A 156 15.90 -2.21 11.57
C VAL A 156 15.87 -0.68 11.73
N LEU A 157 14.95 -0.16 12.55
CA LEU A 157 14.84 1.28 12.79
C LEU A 157 16.05 1.84 13.54
N LYS A 158 16.64 1.11 14.51
CA LYS A 158 17.85 1.52 15.21
C LYS A 158 19.06 1.63 14.27
N GLU A 159 19.25 0.65 13.39
CA GLU A 159 20.30 0.68 12.36
C GLU A 159 20.08 1.84 11.39
N LEU A 160 18.86 2.02 10.92
CA LEU A 160 18.49 3.09 10.01
C LEU A 160 18.67 4.48 10.63
N HIS A 161 18.40 4.63 11.93
CA HIS A 161 18.56 5.88 12.67
C HIS A 161 19.99 6.41 12.58
N ALA A 162 20.98 5.55 12.75
CA ALA A 162 22.39 5.93 12.62
C ALA A 162 22.74 6.49 11.22
N LEU A 163 22.00 6.06 10.20
CA LEU A 163 22.26 6.43 8.81
C LEU A 163 21.50 7.69 8.37
N THR A 164 20.26 7.85 8.81
CA THR A 164 19.34 8.83 8.19
C THR A 164 18.77 9.87 9.15
N PHE A 165 18.98 9.74 10.47
CA PHE A 165 18.51 10.74 11.42
C PHE A 165 19.25 12.07 11.25
N ARG A 166 18.50 13.15 11.04
CA ARG A 166 18.99 14.54 10.93
C ARG A 166 18.06 15.51 11.67
N GLY A 167 17.23 14.96 12.58
CA GLY A 167 16.17 15.64 13.30
C GLY A 167 14.83 15.00 13.06
N PRO A 168 13.81 15.33 13.87
CA PRO A 168 12.49 14.67 13.86
C PRO A 168 11.76 14.79 12.51
N ASP A 169 11.98 15.86 11.76
CA ASP A 169 11.33 16.08 10.46
C ASP A 169 12.05 15.43 9.28
N SER A 170 13.22 14.81 9.51
CA SER A 170 13.94 14.10 8.46
C SER A 170 13.23 12.78 8.12
N TYR A 171 13.19 12.44 6.82
CA TYR A 171 12.58 11.17 6.36
C TYR A 171 13.39 9.97 6.86
N LEU A 172 12.66 8.89 7.21
CA LEU A 172 13.28 7.59 7.47
C LEU A 172 14.05 7.10 6.24
N PHE A 173 13.47 7.34 5.07
CA PHE A 173 14.00 6.87 3.79
C PHE A 173 14.26 8.07 2.86
N PRO A 174 15.36 8.80 3.08
CA PRO A 174 15.73 9.92 2.20
C PRO A 174 16.04 9.40 0.79
N GLY A 175 15.66 10.20 -0.20
CA GLY A 175 15.95 9.97 -1.63
C GLY A 175 17.08 10.86 -2.14
N SER A 176 17.33 10.81 -3.44
CA SER A 176 18.29 11.66 -4.13
C SER A 176 17.72 13.08 -4.29
N GLY A 177 18.28 14.07 -3.62
CA GLY A 177 17.86 15.46 -3.70
C GLY A 177 17.53 16.08 -2.35
N LYS A 178 17.55 17.42 -2.30
CA LYS A 178 17.27 18.16 -1.07
C LYS A 178 15.82 17.91 -0.63
N ASN A 179 15.63 17.41 0.58
CA ASN A 179 14.31 17.06 1.15
C ASN A 179 13.50 16.02 0.35
N ALA A 180 14.18 15.18 -0.46
CA ALA A 180 13.53 14.12 -1.20
C ALA A 180 13.39 12.85 -0.35
N ARG A 181 12.33 12.10 -0.59
CA ARG A 181 12.13 10.74 -0.06
C ARG A 181 12.33 9.69 -1.14
N VAL A 182 12.58 8.46 -0.74
CA VAL A 182 12.70 7.33 -1.66
C VAL A 182 11.47 7.24 -2.60
N SER A 183 11.72 6.98 -3.88
CA SER A 183 10.65 6.90 -4.88
C SER A 183 9.96 5.52 -4.88
N PRO A 184 8.71 5.42 -5.37
CA PRO A 184 8.05 4.13 -5.53
C PRO A 184 8.84 3.19 -6.45
N SER A 185 9.45 3.71 -7.51
CA SER A 185 10.26 2.94 -8.45
C SER A 185 11.49 2.33 -7.78
N THR A 186 12.13 3.04 -6.85
CA THR A 186 13.31 2.54 -6.12
C THR A 186 13.01 1.25 -5.37
N LEU A 187 11.88 1.18 -4.65
CA LEU A 187 11.48 -0.03 -3.94
C LEU A 187 11.09 -1.15 -4.92
N GLY A 188 10.31 -0.82 -5.96
CA GLY A 188 9.90 -1.75 -6.99
C GLY A 188 11.11 -2.36 -7.74
N ASP A 189 12.09 -1.55 -8.10
CA ASP A 189 13.27 -2.02 -8.81
C ASP A 189 14.20 -2.86 -7.91
N ALA A 190 14.29 -2.51 -6.61
CA ALA A 190 15.01 -3.35 -5.66
C ALA A 190 14.35 -4.72 -5.48
N LEU A 191 13.01 -4.77 -5.43
CA LEU A 191 12.27 -6.03 -5.37
C LEU A 191 12.44 -6.85 -6.66
N LYS A 192 12.37 -6.25 -7.85
CA LYS A 192 12.64 -6.95 -9.12
C LYS A 192 14.02 -7.58 -9.16
N ARG A 193 15.05 -6.89 -8.62
CA ARG A 193 16.42 -7.43 -8.54
C ARG A 193 16.56 -8.68 -7.68
N THR A 194 15.60 -8.92 -6.76
CA THR A 194 15.59 -10.19 -6.01
C THR A 194 15.19 -11.40 -6.86
N GLY A 195 14.71 -11.21 -8.09
CA GLY A 195 14.20 -12.27 -8.95
C GLY A 195 12.81 -12.79 -8.54
N HIS A 196 12.23 -12.28 -7.48
CA HIS A 196 10.91 -12.68 -7.00
C HIS A 196 9.81 -11.75 -7.53
N THR A 197 8.68 -12.32 -7.93
CA THR A 197 7.51 -11.53 -8.38
C THR A 197 6.71 -11.09 -7.16
N VAL A 198 7.07 -9.94 -6.61
CA VAL A 198 6.46 -9.36 -5.41
C VAL A 198 6.41 -7.83 -5.48
N THR A 199 5.43 -7.25 -4.81
CA THR A 199 5.29 -5.81 -4.61
C THR A 199 5.13 -5.50 -3.12
N THR A 200 5.35 -4.25 -2.71
CA THR A 200 5.06 -3.82 -1.33
C THR A 200 3.60 -4.07 -0.95
N HIS A 201 2.66 -3.93 -1.92
CA HIS A 201 1.26 -4.28 -1.72
C HIS A 201 1.05 -5.79 -1.57
N GLY A 202 1.75 -6.61 -2.34
CA GLY A 202 1.74 -8.07 -2.22
C GLY A 202 2.25 -8.55 -0.86
N MET A 203 3.29 -7.89 -0.30
CA MET A 203 3.77 -8.17 1.07
C MET A 203 2.70 -7.91 2.13
N ARG A 204 1.95 -6.82 1.98
CA ARG A 204 0.82 -6.51 2.86
C ARG A 204 -0.30 -7.53 2.75
N SER A 205 -0.58 -8.02 1.54
CA SER A 205 -1.55 -9.09 1.30
C SER A 205 -1.09 -10.40 1.93
N LEU A 206 0.19 -10.76 1.80
CA LEU A 206 0.79 -11.92 2.43
C LEU A 206 0.64 -11.87 3.96
N LEU A 207 1.01 -10.76 4.60
CA LEU A 207 0.82 -10.54 6.03
C LEU A 207 -0.62 -10.85 6.46
N ASN A 208 -1.61 -10.25 5.77
CA ASN A 208 -3.02 -10.45 6.11
C ASN A 208 -3.46 -11.90 5.95
N THR A 209 -3.09 -12.55 4.84
CA THR A 209 -3.44 -13.94 4.57
C THR A 209 -2.83 -14.87 5.60
N TYR A 210 -1.53 -14.73 5.88
CA TYR A 210 -0.84 -15.55 6.86
C TYR A 210 -1.45 -15.42 8.26
N LEU A 211 -1.70 -14.19 8.71
CA LEU A 211 -2.31 -13.95 10.02
C LEU A 211 -3.76 -14.48 10.09
N ALA A 212 -4.48 -14.51 8.96
CA ALA A 212 -5.81 -15.12 8.88
C ALA A 212 -5.73 -16.65 9.06
N GLU A 213 -4.80 -17.29 8.36
CA GLU A 213 -4.54 -18.72 8.46
C GLU A 213 -4.09 -19.14 9.86
N CYS A 214 -3.35 -18.28 10.55
CA CYS A 214 -2.99 -18.45 11.96
C CYS A 214 -4.17 -18.26 12.94
N GLY A 215 -5.35 -17.84 12.45
CA GLY A 215 -6.55 -17.67 13.26
C GLY A 215 -6.62 -16.36 14.05
N PHE A 216 -5.77 -15.38 13.76
CA PHE A 216 -5.91 -14.05 14.38
C PHE A 216 -7.22 -13.37 13.97
N ARG A 217 -7.83 -12.64 14.91
CA ARG A 217 -9.12 -11.95 14.73
C ARG A 217 -9.12 -11.03 13.51
N LEU A 218 -10.23 -11.06 12.75
CA LEU A 218 -10.41 -10.20 11.59
C LEU A 218 -10.27 -8.72 11.97
N GLU A 219 -10.89 -8.30 13.07
CA GLU A 219 -10.93 -6.92 13.52
C GLU A 219 -9.51 -6.40 13.85
N ALA A 220 -8.67 -7.22 14.49
CA ALA A 220 -7.28 -6.85 14.79
C ALA A 220 -6.45 -6.73 13.51
N ARG A 221 -6.64 -7.65 12.55
CA ARG A 221 -5.96 -7.61 11.24
C ARG A 221 -6.39 -6.39 10.42
N GLU A 222 -7.69 -6.08 10.38
CA GLU A 222 -8.23 -4.93 9.68
C GLU A 222 -7.77 -3.61 10.33
N ALA A 223 -7.77 -3.54 11.68
CA ALA A 223 -7.21 -2.41 12.40
C ALA A 223 -5.72 -2.22 12.09
N GLN A 224 -4.92 -3.32 11.99
CA GLN A 224 -3.52 -3.26 11.60
C GLN A 224 -3.31 -2.76 10.17
N LEU A 225 -4.23 -3.08 9.29
CA LEU A 225 -4.15 -2.66 7.90
C LEU A 225 -4.81 -1.29 7.64
N ALA A 226 -5.31 -0.62 8.69
CA ALA A 226 -6.06 0.64 8.53
C ALA A 226 -7.13 0.51 7.42
N HIS A 227 -7.84 -0.62 7.40
CA HIS A 227 -9.01 -0.80 6.56
C HIS A 227 -10.21 -0.19 7.27
N VAL A 228 -10.91 0.67 6.57
CA VAL A 228 -12.19 1.21 7.05
C VAL A 228 -13.26 0.25 6.54
N HIS A 229 -13.81 -0.56 7.43
CA HIS A 229 -14.98 -1.38 7.13
C HIS A 229 -16.26 -0.70 7.58
N GLY A 230 -17.31 -0.94 6.80
CA GLY A 230 -18.68 -0.67 7.20
C GLY A 230 -19.16 0.77 7.05
N ASP A 231 -20.45 0.92 7.23
CA ASP A 231 -21.15 2.19 7.33
C ASP A 231 -20.72 2.96 8.59
N GLN A 232 -21.09 4.23 8.68
CA GLN A 232 -20.77 5.10 9.85
C GLN A 232 -21.15 4.44 11.19
N THR A 233 -22.11 3.53 11.19
CA THR A 233 -22.56 2.78 12.37
C THR A 233 -21.52 1.78 12.85
N ASP A 234 -20.87 1.04 11.94
CA ASP A 234 -19.80 0.07 12.28
C ASP A 234 -18.57 0.79 12.83
N GLN A 235 -18.28 2.01 12.33
CA GLN A 235 -17.19 2.85 12.82
C GLN A 235 -17.39 3.33 14.27
N ALA A 236 -18.65 3.50 14.71
CA ALA A 236 -18.97 3.86 16.10
C ALA A 236 -18.73 2.70 17.07
N TYR A 237 -18.89 1.45 16.62
CA TYR A 237 -18.61 0.26 17.43
C TYR A 237 -17.10 -0.07 17.49
N MET A 238 -16.30 0.34 16.52
CA MET A 238 -14.84 0.12 16.48
C MET A 238 -14.06 1.19 17.30
N ARG A 239 -14.49 1.50 18.52
CA ARG A 239 -13.74 2.37 19.44
C ARG A 239 -12.44 1.75 19.93
N SER A 240 -12.34 0.43 19.90
CA SER A 240 -11.11 -0.29 20.22
C SER A 240 -10.21 -0.39 18.98
N ASN A 241 -8.96 0.04 19.11
CA ASN A 241 -7.94 -0.16 18.09
C ASN A 241 -7.28 -1.56 18.18
N PHE A 242 -7.81 -2.44 19.03
CA PHE A 242 -7.29 -3.80 19.30
C PHE A 242 -5.79 -3.83 19.62
N TRP A 243 -5.27 -2.80 20.29
CA TRP A 243 -3.83 -2.60 20.46
C TRP A 243 -3.11 -3.81 21.08
N PRO A 244 -3.54 -4.40 22.21
CA PRO A 244 -2.87 -5.57 22.79
C PRO A 244 -2.80 -6.73 21.81
N HIS A 245 -3.90 -7.01 21.10
CA HIS A 245 -3.97 -8.08 20.09
C HIS A 245 -3.02 -7.82 18.92
N ARG A 246 -2.91 -6.55 18.50
CA ARG A 246 -2.02 -6.15 17.41
C ARG A 246 -0.56 -6.26 17.82
N VAL A 247 -0.21 -5.94 19.05
CA VAL A 247 1.15 -6.11 19.58
C VAL A 247 1.58 -7.57 19.50
N GLU A 248 0.76 -8.50 20.00
CA GLU A 248 1.06 -9.94 19.93
C GLU A 248 1.11 -10.47 18.51
N MET A 249 0.13 -10.08 17.68
CA MET A 249 0.03 -10.47 16.29
C MET A 249 1.25 -10.01 15.48
N MET A 250 1.67 -8.76 15.64
CA MET A 250 2.81 -8.20 14.90
C MET A 250 4.14 -8.77 15.41
N GLN A 251 4.26 -9.07 16.71
CA GLN A 251 5.44 -9.75 17.22
C GLN A 251 5.54 -11.18 16.67
N HIS A 252 4.43 -11.92 16.65
CA HIS A 252 4.39 -13.25 16.01
C HIS A 252 4.84 -13.18 14.56
N TRP A 253 4.32 -12.21 13.79
CA TRP A 253 4.73 -12.02 12.39
C TRP A 253 6.24 -11.71 12.27
N GLY A 254 6.78 -10.85 13.11
CA GLY A 254 8.21 -10.56 13.15
C GLY A 254 9.05 -11.80 13.40
N ASP A 255 8.63 -12.67 14.33
CA ASP A 255 9.32 -13.93 14.64
C ASP A 255 9.25 -14.91 13.47
N VAL A 256 8.11 -14.96 12.77
CA VAL A 256 7.93 -15.74 11.53
C VAL A 256 8.90 -15.28 10.45
N VAL A 257 8.96 -14.00 10.17
CA VAL A 257 9.86 -13.43 9.16
C VAL A 257 11.33 -13.77 9.47
N THR A 258 11.72 -13.65 10.75
CA THR A 258 13.07 -14.00 11.20
C THR A 258 13.37 -15.49 11.01
N ALA A 259 12.44 -16.37 11.36
CA ALA A 259 12.61 -17.81 11.18
C ALA A 259 12.75 -18.19 9.71
N LEU A 260 11.92 -17.63 8.84
CA LEU A 260 11.97 -17.85 7.38
C LEU A 260 13.28 -17.36 6.77
N GLU A 261 13.78 -16.20 7.19
CA GLU A 261 15.06 -15.66 6.74
C GLU A 261 16.23 -16.56 7.16
N ALA A 262 16.18 -17.10 8.39
CA ALA A 262 17.17 -18.02 8.91
C ALA A 262 17.03 -19.47 8.40
N GLY A 263 16.02 -19.77 7.57
CA GLY A 263 15.73 -21.15 7.13
C GLY A 263 15.30 -22.08 8.26
N LYS A 264 14.74 -21.53 9.35
CA LYS A 264 14.29 -22.29 10.52
C LYS A 264 12.79 -22.58 10.45
N PRO A 265 12.30 -23.59 11.19
CA PRO A 265 10.86 -23.82 11.32
C PRO A 265 10.14 -22.58 11.82
N VAL A 266 8.99 -22.29 11.20
CA VAL A 266 8.14 -21.16 11.56
C VAL A 266 7.52 -21.39 12.94
N PRO A 267 7.52 -20.38 13.82
CA PRO A 267 6.86 -20.48 15.14
C PRO A 267 5.38 -20.81 14.96
N ARG A 268 4.91 -21.79 15.70
CA ARG A 268 3.48 -22.14 15.75
C ARG A 268 2.75 -21.16 16.65
N VAL A 269 1.55 -20.77 16.24
CA VAL A 269 0.64 -20.04 17.13
C VAL A 269 0.10 -21.00 18.17
N GLU A 270 0.26 -20.68 19.45
CA GLU A 270 -0.39 -21.45 20.51
C GLU A 270 -1.90 -21.21 20.44
N VAL A 271 -2.65 -22.27 20.09
CA VAL A 271 -4.10 -22.20 19.88
C VAL A 271 -4.84 -21.64 21.10
N ASP A 272 -4.33 -21.93 22.30
CA ASP A 272 -4.90 -21.41 23.56
C ASP A 272 -4.68 -19.90 23.72
N LYS A 273 -3.58 -19.37 23.21
CA LYS A 273 -3.31 -17.93 23.18
C LYS A 273 -4.27 -17.20 22.24
N VAL A 274 -4.52 -17.77 21.05
CA VAL A 274 -5.49 -17.24 20.10
C VAL A 274 -6.92 -17.33 20.63
N ARG A 275 -7.28 -18.37 21.38
CA ARG A 275 -8.60 -18.49 22.03
C ARG A 275 -8.80 -17.45 23.12
N ARG A 276 -7.81 -17.18 23.98
CA ARG A 276 -7.87 -16.08 24.97
C ARG A 276 -8.02 -14.72 24.31
N ILE A 277 -7.31 -14.50 23.21
CA ILE A 277 -7.43 -13.30 22.39
C ILE A 277 -8.83 -13.18 21.72
N ARG A 278 -9.54 -14.28 21.48
CA ARG A 278 -10.92 -14.29 20.96
C ARG A 278 -11.96 -14.01 22.03
N ALA A 279 -11.66 -14.28 23.29
CA ALA A 279 -12.61 -14.18 24.40
C ALA A 279 -12.54 -12.84 25.17
N ALA A 280 -11.48 -12.06 24.98
CA ALA A 280 -11.29 -10.72 25.54
C ALA A 280 -11.67 -9.64 24.51
#